data_0cd493590720c2d82d48f521f93337a3
#
_entry.id   0cd493590720c2d82d48f521f93337a3
#
_cell.length_a   1.000
_cell.length_b   1.000
_cell.length_c   1.000
_cell.angle_alpha   90.00
_cell.angle_beta   90.00
_cell.angle_gamma   90.00
#
_symmetry.space_group_name_H-M   'P 1'
#
loop_
_entity.id
_entity.type
_entity.pdbx_description
1 polymer ?
#
loop_
_entity_poly.entity_id
_entity_poly.type
_entity_poly.pdbx_seq_one_letter_code
_entity_poly.pdbx_strand_id
1 'polypeptide(L)'
;TPGSNQLLYMVADTLLDPGDIVICAAPSYFVFMGAVKNVGGRTLGVTIDQQGMLPDALEAALQQLEDQGELHQVKAIYTIPYYDNPTGTSLSSERRQQILEIARKWSKYHKIYIISDEAYRLLRYQGEDIPSIHHWDPQLEHSIITSTFSKSYSPGIRVGWGYIPKELVEPLINHKSNLDFGSPFFTQRIMAHVLKRGDWNRHVTRLREI
;
A
#
# COMPACT_ATOMS: atom_id res chain seq x y z
N THR A 1 -7.70 -7.37 9.03
CA THR A 1 -8.84 -6.57 8.56
C THR A 1 -9.71 -7.35 7.56
N PRO A 2 -10.99 -6.99 7.36
CA PRO A 2 -11.85 -7.52 6.30
C PRO A 2 -11.37 -7.15 4.87
N GLY A 3 -10.25 -7.74 4.44
CA GLY A 3 -9.53 -7.40 3.24
C GLY A 3 -8.65 -6.15 3.40
N SER A 4 -7.71 -5.94 2.47
CA SER A 4 -6.80 -4.77 2.50
C SER A 4 -7.52 -3.42 2.35
N ASN A 5 -8.67 -3.37 1.69
CA ASN A 5 -9.41 -2.11 1.52
C ASN A 5 -9.78 -1.44 2.85
N GLN A 6 -10.18 -2.21 3.87
CA GLN A 6 -10.45 -1.61 5.18
C GLN A 6 -9.18 -1.03 5.80
N LEU A 7 -8.05 -1.74 5.67
CA LEU A 7 -6.77 -1.24 6.18
C LEU A 7 -6.34 0.03 5.45
N LEU A 8 -6.45 0.06 4.12
CA LEU A 8 -6.16 1.24 3.32
C LEU A 8 -7.03 2.45 3.73
N TYR A 9 -8.35 2.21 3.94
CA TYR A 9 -9.25 3.27 4.41
C TYR A 9 -8.82 3.78 5.80
N MET A 10 -8.56 2.87 6.75
CA MET A 10 -8.13 3.24 8.11
C MET A 10 -6.80 3.98 8.12
N VAL A 11 -5.85 3.58 7.26
CA VAL A 11 -4.58 4.29 7.09
C VAL A 11 -4.82 5.70 6.56
N ALA A 12 -5.67 5.87 5.54
CA ALA A 12 -6.02 7.19 5.02
C ALA A 12 -6.67 8.06 6.11
N ASP A 13 -7.66 7.54 6.82
CA ASP A 13 -8.39 8.26 7.88
C ASP A 13 -7.52 8.58 9.12
N THR A 14 -6.47 7.79 9.36
CA THR A 14 -5.52 8.02 10.46
C THR A 14 -4.45 9.06 10.10
N LEU A 15 -4.05 9.13 8.83
CA LEU A 15 -2.94 9.97 8.39
C LEU A 15 -3.38 11.34 7.87
N LEU A 16 -4.61 11.46 7.35
CA LEU A 16 -5.02 12.62 6.56
C LEU A 16 -5.99 13.52 7.32
N ASP A 17 -5.67 14.78 7.36
CA ASP A 17 -6.60 15.87 7.62
C ASP A 17 -7.20 16.41 6.30
N PRO A 18 -8.35 17.09 6.32
CA PRO A 18 -8.90 17.74 5.14
C PRO A 18 -7.89 18.66 4.43
N GLY A 19 -7.66 18.40 3.14
CA GLY A 19 -6.68 19.12 2.32
C GLY A 19 -5.33 18.43 2.18
N ASP A 20 -5.03 17.44 3.01
CA ASP A 20 -3.79 16.67 2.91
C ASP A 20 -3.67 15.88 1.60
N ILE A 21 -2.44 15.62 1.20
CA ILE A 21 -2.10 15.06 -0.12
C ILE A 21 -1.56 13.65 0.02
N VAL A 22 -2.09 12.76 -0.81
CA VAL A 22 -1.46 11.47 -1.14
C VAL A 22 -0.97 11.52 -2.59
N ILE A 23 0.33 11.33 -2.80
CA ILE A 23 0.89 11.19 -4.14
C ILE A 23 0.70 9.75 -4.61
N CYS A 24 0.23 9.55 -5.84
CA CYS A 24 0.01 8.22 -6.42
C CYS A 24 0.47 8.14 -7.87
N ALA A 25 0.63 6.93 -8.38
CA ALA A 25 0.84 6.70 -9.81
C ALA A 25 -0.37 7.22 -10.63
N ALA A 26 -0.15 7.67 -11.85
CA ALA A 26 -1.21 8.07 -12.76
C ALA A 26 -1.17 7.23 -14.04
N PRO A 27 -2.15 6.31 -14.25
CA PRO A 27 -3.33 6.02 -13.42
C PRO A 27 -3.04 5.18 -12.18
N SER A 28 -3.98 5.08 -11.23
CA SER A 28 -3.87 4.28 -10.01
C SER A 28 -5.21 3.69 -9.58
N TYR A 29 -5.22 2.93 -8.48
CA TYR A 29 -6.39 2.22 -7.97
C TYR A 29 -7.46 3.19 -7.46
N PHE A 30 -8.55 3.34 -8.23
CA PHE A 30 -9.60 4.33 -8.00
C PHE A 30 -10.32 4.19 -6.64
N VAL A 31 -10.38 2.96 -6.07
CA VAL A 31 -11.06 2.75 -4.78
C VAL A 31 -10.27 3.41 -3.64
N PHE A 32 -8.93 3.32 -3.67
CA PHE A 32 -8.10 4.01 -2.68
C PHE A 32 -8.14 5.54 -2.87
N MET A 33 -8.11 6.02 -4.11
CA MET A 33 -8.30 7.46 -4.38
C MET A 33 -9.66 7.96 -3.85
N GLY A 34 -10.71 7.13 -3.98
CA GLY A 34 -12.02 7.40 -3.39
C GLY A 34 -11.98 7.44 -1.86
N ALA A 35 -11.23 6.54 -1.21
CA ALA A 35 -11.04 6.54 0.24
C ALA A 35 -10.34 7.83 0.71
N VAL A 36 -9.26 8.24 0.04
CA VAL A 36 -8.56 9.52 0.31
C VAL A 36 -9.53 10.71 0.22
N LYS A 37 -10.33 10.75 -0.85
CA LYS A 37 -11.35 11.81 -1.04
C LYS A 37 -12.41 11.80 0.07
N ASN A 38 -12.86 10.62 0.50
CA ASN A 38 -13.89 10.49 1.52
C ASN A 38 -13.46 11.03 2.90
N VAL A 39 -12.17 10.98 3.20
CA VAL A 39 -11.61 11.55 4.44
C VAL A 39 -11.18 13.02 4.28
N GLY A 40 -11.51 13.64 3.15
CA GLY A 40 -11.22 15.05 2.87
C GLY A 40 -9.83 15.30 2.27
N GLY A 41 -9.04 14.27 2.03
CA GLY A 41 -7.75 14.38 1.37
C GLY A 41 -7.87 14.56 -0.15
N ARG A 42 -6.77 14.85 -0.81
CA ARG A 42 -6.64 14.96 -2.26
C ARG A 42 -5.50 14.08 -2.78
N THR A 43 -5.62 13.62 -4.01
CA THR A 43 -4.60 12.82 -4.66
C THR A 43 -3.86 13.64 -5.71
N LEU A 44 -2.54 13.49 -5.78
CA LEU A 44 -1.68 14.04 -6.82
C LEU A 44 -1.09 12.90 -7.64
N GLY A 45 -1.39 12.87 -8.94
CA GLY A 45 -0.90 11.84 -9.85
C GLY A 45 0.50 12.13 -10.38
N VAL A 46 1.38 11.13 -10.37
CA VAL A 46 2.74 11.18 -10.91
C VAL A 46 2.87 10.21 -12.08
N THR A 47 3.58 10.64 -13.12
CA THR A 47 3.82 9.88 -14.35
C THR A 47 4.50 8.54 -14.06
N ILE A 48 4.09 7.52 -14.81
CA ILE A 48 4.66 6.17 -14.81
C ILE A 48 5.21 5.79 -16.19
N ASP A 49 6.03 4.75 -16.21
CA ASP A 49 6.42 4.03 -17.42
C ASP A 49 6.29 2.51 -17.22
N GLN A 50 6.95 1.71 -18.04
CA GLN A 50 6.91 0.24 -17.94
C GLN A 50 7.52 -0.34 -16.66
N GLN A 51 8.26 0.45 -15.89
CA GLN A 51 8.83 0.09 -14.60
C GLN A 51 8.10 0.72 -13.41
N GLY A 52 6.92 1.32 -13.64
CA GLY A 52 6.08 1.97 -12.63
C GLY A 52 6.39 3.47 -12.44
N MET A 53 6.14 4.00 -11.26
CA MET A 53 6.31 5.42 -10.93
C MET A 53 7.73 5.90 -11.24
N LEU A 54 7.82 7.03 -11.95
CA LEU A 54 9.09 7.69 -12.27
C LEU A 54 9.62 8.47 -11.07
N PRO A 55 10.83 8.14 -10.54
CA PRO A 55 11.40 8.85 -9.40
C PRO A 55 11.61 10.35 -9.66
N ASP A 56 12.10 10.73 -10.86
CA ASP A 56 12.32 12.13 -11.22
C ASP A 56 11.00 12.92 -11.26
N ALA A 57 9.92 12.29 -11.74
CA ALA A 57 8.60 12.92 -11.74
C ALA A 57 8.03 13.06 -10.32
N LEU A 58 8.32 12.11 -9.44
CA LEU A 58 7.96 12.20 -8.02
C LEU A 58 8.73 13.34 -7.33
N GLU A 59 10.05 13.45 -7.56
CA GLU A 59 10.85 14.55 -7.03
C GLU A 59 10.38 15.92 -7.54
N ALA A 60 10.10 16.02 -8.85
CA ALA A 60 9.59 17.26 -9.43
C ALA A 60 8.25 17.68 -8.83
N ALA A 61 7.34 16.72 -8.57
CA ALA A 61 6.07 16.99 -7.91
C ALA A 61 6.24 17.48 -6.47
N LEU A 62 7.15 16.86 -5.71
CA LEU A 62 7.46 17.26 -4.33
C LEU A 62 8.13 18.65 -4.30
N GLN A 63 9.05 18.94 -5.22
CA GLN A 63 9.66 20.26 -5.35
C GLN A 63 8.61 21.32 -5.69
N GLN A 64 7.71 21.04 -6.62
CA GLN A 64 6.62 21.97 -6.96
C GLN A 64 5.73 22.26 -5.73
N LEU A 65 5.39 21.25 -4.92
CA LEU A 65 4.62 21.44 -3.69
C LEU A 65 5.38 22.25 -2.64
N GLU A 66 6.70 22.08 -2.54
CA GLU A 66 7.55 22.91 -1.66
C GLU A 66 7.54 24.37 -2.12
N ASP A 67 7.72 24.62 -3.42
CA ASP A 67 7.72 25.98 -4.00
C ASP A 67 6.36 26.68 -3.81
N GLN A 68 5.26 25.90 -3.74
CA GLN A 68 3.91 26.39 -3.47
C GLN A 68 3.60 26.51 -1.97
N GLY A 69 4.49 26.06 -1.09
CA GLY A 69 4.27 26.03 0.35
C GLY A 69 3.32 24.93 0.81
N GLU A 70 3.06 23.94 -0.02
CA GLU A 70 2.10 22.84 0.24
C GLU A 70 2.77 21.51 0.64
N LEU A 71 4.10 21.42 0.67
CA LEU A 71 4.79 20.16 1.00
C LEU A 71 4.39 19.62 2.38
N HIS A 72 4.05 20.49 3.33
CA HIS A 72 3.59 20.09 4.65
C HIS A 72 2.25 19.32 4.64
N GLN A 73 1.50 19.36 3.55
CA GLN A 73 0.27 18.60 3.37
C GLN A 73 0.53 17.18 2.83
N VAL A 74 1.72 16.88 2.31
CA VAL A 74 2.03 15.55 1.76
C VAL A 74 2.23 14.54 2.89
N LYS A 75 1.32 13.59 3.06
CA LYS A 75 1.38 12.56 4.12
C LYS A 75 1.86 11.21 3.63
N ALA A 76 1.57 10.86 2.39
CA ALA A 76 1.92 9.55 1.87
C ALA A 76 2.16 9.53 0.35
N ILE A 77 2.95 8.54 -0.07
CA ILE A 77 3.10 8.10 -1.45
C ILE A 77 2.47 6.72 -1.55
N TYR A 78 1.46 6.54 -2.40
CA TYR A 78 0.77 5.27 -2.63
C TYR A 78 1.29 4.58 -3.87
N THR A 79 1.67 3.32 -3.73
CA THR A 79 2.15 2.47 -4.83
C THR A 79 1.50 1.10 -4.79
N ILE A 80 1.28 0.50 -5.97
CA ILE A 80 0.96 -0.91 -6.15
C ILE A 80 2.17 -1.55 -6.83
N PRO A 81 3.16 -2.05 -6.07
CA PRO A 81 4.47 -2.37 -6.62
C PRO A 81 4.51 -3.69 -7.41
N TYR A 82 3.41 -4.43 -7.49
CA TYR A 82 3.32 -5.70 -8.21
C TYR A 82 2.05 -5.73 -9.05
N TYR A 83 2.21 -5.85 -10.38
CA TYR A 83 1.10 -6.02 -11.32
C TYR A 83 -0.01 -4.99 -11.09
N ASP A 84 0.41 -3.72 -11.08
CA ASP A 84 -0.42 -2.56 -10.72
C ASP A 84 -1.80 -2.58 -11.38
N ASN A 85 -2.78 -2.17 -10.64
CA ASN A 85 -4.14 -1.97 -11.12
C ASN A 85 -4.40 -0.47 -11.33
N PRO A 86 -4.57 0.02 -12.60
CA PRO A 86 -5.01 -0.76 -13.78
C PRO A 86 -3.91 -1.12 -14.79
N THR A 87 -2.65 -0.76 -14.59
CA THR A 87 -1.63 -0.74 -15.65
C THR A 87 -0.99 -2.11 -15.93
N GLY A 88 -1.03 -3.03 -14.96
CA GLY A 88 -0.32 -4.32 -15.02
C GLY A 88 1.20 -4.19 -14.82
N THR A 89 1.74 -2.99 -14.66
CA THR A 89 3.18 -2.77 -14.47
C THR A 89 3.65 -3.24 -13.09
N SER A 90 4.93 -3.60 -12.98
CA SER A 90 5.57 -3.85 -11.69
C SER A 90 6.66 -2.83 -11.44
N LEU A 91 6.66 -2.27 -10.24
CA LEU A 91 7.68 -1.32 -9.81
C LEU A 91 9.01 -2.04 -9.65
N SER A 92 10.04 -1.62 -10.37
CA SER A 92 11.36 -2.26 -10.34
C SER A 92 12.00 -2.17 -8.94
N SER A 93 12.92 -3.09 -8.66
CA SER A 93 13.65 -3.14 -7.40
C SER A 93 14.35 -1.81 -7.08
N GLU A 94 15.02 -1.25 -8.08
CA GLU A 94 15.74 0.02 -7.98
C GLU A 94 14.78 1.19 -7.66
N ARG A 95 13.64 1.27 -8.34
CA ARG A 95 12.67 2.33 -8.07
C ARG A 95 12.03 2.25 -6.70
N ARG A 96 11.84 1.06 -6.15
CA ARG A 96 11.37 0.90 -4.75
C ARG A 96 12.32 1.56 -3.78
N GLN A 97 13.62 1.34 -3.96
CA GLN A 97 14.66 1.98 -3.15
C GLN A 97 14.66 3.50 -3.37
N GLN A 98 14.66 3.97 -4.62
CA GLN A 98 14.66 5.40 -4.95
C GLN A 98 13.44 6.14 -4.37
N ILE A 99 12.23 5.55 -4.46
CA ILE A 99 11.03 6.15 -3.88
C ILE A 99 11.14 6.24 -2.35
N LEU A 100 11.73 5.24 -1.69
CA LEU A 100 11.98 5.28 -0.25
C LEU A 100 12.97 6.38 0.12
N GLU A 101 14.06 6.53 -0.63
CA GLU A 101 15.06 7.57 -0.43
C GLU A 101 14.44 8.97 -0.65
N ILE A 102 13.61 9.13 -1.68
CA ILE A 102 12.85 10.36 -1.94
C ILE A 102 11.90 10.67 -0.78
N ALA A 103 11.14 9.71 -0.31
CA ALA A 103 10.24 9.90 0.84
C ALA A 103 11.02 10.36 2.08
N ARG A 104 12.17 9.74 2.37
CA ARG A 104 13.06 10.13 3.47
C ARG A 104 13.60 11.56 3.31
N LYS A 105 14.11 11.88 2.13
CA LYS A 105 14.67 13.21 1.78
C LYS A 105 13.63 14.32 1.96
N TRP A 106 12.39 14.08 1.55
CA TRP A 106 11.33 15.07 1.55
C TRP A 106 10.49 15.09 2.83
N SER A 107 10.79 14.25 3.81
CA SER A 107 10.17 14.26 5.14
C SER A 107 10.67 15.45 6.01
N LYS A 108 10.55 16.68 5.49
CA LYS A 108 11.09 17.90 6.12
C LYS A 108 10.24 18.41 7.28
N TYR A 109 8.93 18.32 7.18
CA TYR A 109 7.97 18.83 8.17
C TYR A 109 7.44 17.72 9.08
N HIS A 110 7.21 16.56 8.50
CA HIS A 110 6.81 15.33 9.15
C HIS A 110 7.20 14.14 8.25
N LYS A 111 7.02 12.96 8.75
CA LYS A 111 7.31 11.74 8.00
C LYS A 111 6.33 11.58 6.83
N ILE A 112 6.84 11.39 5.61
CA ILE A 112 6.07 10.96 4.45
C ILE A 112 6.12 9.45 4.39
N TYR A 113 4.96 8.80 4.49
CA TYR A 113 4.87 7.35 4.46
C TYR A 113 4.75 6.82 3.02
N ILE A 114 5.21 5.58 2.82
CA ILE A 114 4.97 4.84 1.57
C ILE A 114 3.93 3.77 1.86
N ILE A 115 2.76 3.89 1.25
CA ILE A 115 1.71 2.86 1.30
C ILE A 115 1.96 1.91 0.13
N SER A 116 2.47 0.73 0.44
CA SER A 116 2.78 -0.34 -0.52
C SER A 116 1.64 -1.36 -0.51
N ASP A 117 0.77 -1.31 -1.52
CA ASP A 117 -0.32 -2.28 -1.68
C ASP A 117 0.16 -3.51 -2.46
N GLU A 118 0.45 -4.58 -1.75
CA GLU A 118 1.03 -5.81 -2.29
C GLU A 118 -0.03 -6.90 -2.55
N ALA A 119 -1.26 -6.51 -2.86
CA ALA A 119 -2.37 -7.44 -3.05
C ALA A 119 -2.10 -8.50 -4.13
N TYR A 120 -1.32 -8.17 -5.15
CA TYR A 120 -1.06 -9.03 -6.32
C TYR A 120 0.29 -9.74 -6.31
N ARG A 121 1.17 -9.50 -5.35
CA ARG A 121 2.55 -10.03 -5.29
C ARG A 121 2.67 -11.52 -5.61
N LEU A 122 1.72 -12.31 -5.15
CA LEU A 122 1.77 -13.75 -5.29
C LEU A 122 1.26 -14.26 -6.64
N LEU A 123 0.69 -13.40 -7.47
CA LEU A 123 0.22 -13.74 -8.81
C LEU A 123 1.32 -13.51 -9.87
N ARG A 124 2.55 -13.86 -9.54
CA ARG A 124 3.66 -13.86 -10.47
C ARG A 124 3.61 -15.10 -11.36
N TYR A 125 3.39 -14.89 -12.64
CA TYR A 125 3.35 -15.97 -13.64
C TYR A 125 4.72 -16.21 -14.29
N GLN A 126 5.55 -15.19 -14.42
CA GLN A 126 6.88 -15.25 -15.05
C GLN A 126 7.88 -14.36 -14.30
N GLY A 127 9.18 -14.53 -14.61
CA GLY A 127 10.25 -13.72 -14.06
C GLY A 127 10.60 -14.05 -12.60
N GLU A 128 11.45 -13.24 -12.00
CA GLU A 128 11.89 -13.39 -10.62
C GLU A 128 11.00 -12.62 -9.64
N ASP A 129 11.01 -13.02 -8.36
CA ASP A 129 10.33 -12.28 -7.31
C ASP A 129 11.13 -11.01 -6.98
N ILE A 130 10.48 -9.87 -7.08
CA ILE A 130 11.09 -8.59 -6.69
C ILE A 130 10.86 -8.40 -5.18
N PRO A 131 11.90 -8.09 -4.38
CA PRO A 131 11.75 -7.87 -2.96
C PRO A 131 10.73 -6.76 -2.65
N SER A 132 9.94 -6.95 -1.57
CA SER A 132 9.09 -5.89 -1.04
C SER A 132 9.93 -4.68 -0.61
N ILE A 133 9.34 -3.49 -0.59
CA ILE A 133 9.99 -2.27 -0.08
C ILE A 133 10.52 -2.46 1.35
N HIS A 134 9.91 -3.35 2.13
CA HIS A 134 10.37 -3.76 3.45
C HIS A 134 11.84 -4.25 3.48
N HIS A 135 12.37 -4.73 2.34
CA HIS A 135 13.77 -5.13 2.25
C HIS A 135 14.73 -3.96 2.54
N TRP A 136 14.37 -2.75 2.12
CA TRP A 136 15.15 -1.52 2.33
C TRP A 136 14.69 -0.70 3.54
N ASP A 137 13.56 -1.06 4.13
CA ASP A 137 12.99 -0.45 5.33
C ASP A 137 12.56 -1.51 6.35
N PRO A 138 13.51 -2.33 6.86
CA PRO A 138 13.19 -3.48 7.71
C PRO A 138 12.60 -3.10 9.07
N GLN A 139 12.80 -1.86 9.51
CA GLN A 139 12.21 -1.34 10.74
C GLN A 139 10.82 -0.71 10.52
N LEU A 140 10.34 -0.65 9.28
CA LEU A 140 9.08 0.00 8.91
C LEU A 140 9.03 1.47 9.36
N GLU A 141 10.11 2.21 9.14
CA GLU A 141 10.15 3.62 9.53
C GLU A 141 9.29 4.49 8.64
N HIS A 142 9.21 4.16 7.35
CA HIS A 142 8.41 4.88 6.34
C HIS A 142 7.39 4.00 5.62
N SER A 143 7.53 2.67 5.67
CA SER A 143 6.71 1.77 4.85
C SER A 143 5.50 1.26 5.60
N ILE A 144 4.34 1.38 4.97
CA ILE A 144 3.08 0.72 5.35
C ILE A 144 2.78 -0.32 4.28
N ILE A 145 2.88 -1.60 4.61
CA ILE A 145 2.63 -2.68 3.66
C ILE A 145 1.24 -3.23 3.90
N THR A 146 0.45 -3.31 2.84
CA THR A 146 -0.89 -3.93 2.89
C THR A 146 -0.97 -5.11 1.96
N SER A 147 -1.70 -6.14 2.34
CA SER A 147 -1.96 -7.29 1.50
C SER A 147 -3.28 -7.99 1.87
N THR A 148 -3.69 -8.95 1.02
CA THR A 148 -4.97 -9.64 1.17
C THR A 148 -4.92 -11.06 0.60
N PHE A 149 -5.74 -11.95 1.15
CA PHE A 149 -5.97 -13.26 0.57
C PHE A 149 -7.02 -13.25 -0.57
N SER A 150 -7.64 -12.09 -0.83
CA SER A 150 -8.68 -11.96 -1.87
C SER A 150 -8.19 -12.33 -3.28
N LYS A 151 -6.90 -12.11 -3.56
CA LYS A 151 -6.31 -12.38 -4.90
C LYS A 151 -5.57 -13.71 -4.96
N SER A 152 -5.03 -14.16 -3.84
CA SER A 152 -4.22 -15.39 -3.77
C SER A 152 -4.97 -16.60 -3.22
N TYR A 153 -6.23 -16.44 -2.78
CA TYR A 153 -7.06 -17.54 -2.27
C TYR A 153 -8.52 -17.37 -2.66
N SER A 154 -9.24 -16.42 -2.03
CA SER A 154 -10.66 -16.19 -2.30
C SER A 154 -11.07 -14.78 -1.93
N PRO A 155 -11.75 -14.04 -2.82
CA PRO A 155 -12.23 -12.70 -2.51
C PRO A 155 -13.32 -12.70 -1.41
N GLY A 156 -14.10 -13.78 -1.31
CA GLY A 156 -15.17 -13.92 -0.32
C GLY A 156 -14.70 -14.16 1.11
N ILE A 157 -13.43 -14.58 1.32
CA ILE A 157 -12.90 -14.85 2.67
C ILE A 157 -12.75 -13.58 3.50
N ARG A 158 -12.62 -12.41 2.88
CA ARG A 158 -12.50 -11.09 3.51
C ARG A 158 -11.41 -11.03 4.59
N VAL A 159 -10.23 -11.56 4.31
CA VAL A 159 -9.06 -11.47 5.21
C VAL A 159 -7.94 -10.70 4.52
N GLY A 160 -7.51 -9.62 5.17
CA GLY A 160 -6.36 -8.81 4.79
C GLY A 160 -5.48 -8.53 6.02
N TRP A 161 -4.26 -8.11 5.77
CA TRP A 161 -3.27 -7.84 6.79
C TRP A 161 -2.31 -6.74 6.33
N GLY A 162 -1.53 -6.19 7.24
CA GLY A 162 -0.45 -5.27 6.91
C GLY A 162 0.63 -5.26 7.97
N TYR A 163 1.79 -4.76 7.55
CA TYR A 163 2.88 -4.34 8.43
C TYR A 163 2.92 -2.83 8.44
N ILE A 164 2.94 -2.23 9.61
CA ILE A 164 2.80 -0.79 9.81
C ILE A 164 3.87 -0.26 10.77
N PRO A 165 4.28 1.01 10.61
CA PRO A 165 5.15 1.70 11.56
C PRO A 165 4.61 1.63 12.98
N LYS A 166 5.53 1.50 13.94
CA LYS A 166 5.18 1.32 15.36
C LYS A 166 4.28 2.43 15.89
N GLU A 167 4.53 3.67 15.49
CA GLU A 167 3.76 4.85 15.91
C GLU A 167 2.32 4.86 15.39
N LEU A 168 2.01 4.12 14.33
CA LEU A 168 0.66 4.02 13.77
C LEU A 168 -0.15 2.83 14.34
N VAL A 169 0.49 1.94 15.11
CA VAL A 169 -0.17 0.72 15.62
C VAL A 169 -1.33 1.08 16.55
N GLU A 170 -1.07 1.89 17.56
CA GLU A 170 -2.09 2.28 18.56
C GLU A 170 -3.24 3.09 17.92
N PRO A 171 -3.00 4.15 17.14
CA PRO A 171 -4.06 4.86 16.43
C PRO A 171 -4.91 3.94 15.56
N LEU A 172 -4.31 3.03 14.80
CA LEU A 172 -5.05 2.10 13.93
C LEU A 172 -5.84 1.05 14.72
N ILE A 173 -5.33 0.56 15.86
CA ILE A 173 -6.07 -0.35 16.75
C ILE A 173 -7.29 0.38 17.35
N ASN A 174 -7.11 1.60 17.82
CA ASN A 174 -8.20 2.40 18.38
C ASN A 174 -9.26 2.70 17.30
N HIS A 175 -8.84 3.08 16.10
CA HIS A 175 -9.75 3.28 14.98
C HIS A 175 -10.51 1.98 14.66
N LYS A 176 -9.81 0.85 14.53
CA LYS A 176 -10.41 -0.46 14.27
C LYS A 176 -11.43 -0.87 15.31
N SER A 177 -11.11 -0.65 16.57
CA SER A 177 -12.00 -1.00 17.70
C SER A 177 -13.30 -0.21 17.66
N ASN A 178 -13.23 1.08 17.29
CA ASN A 178 -14.41 1.93 17.17
C ASN A 178 -15.19 1.69 15.87
N LEU A 179 -14.53 1.23 14.80
CA LEU A 179 -15.16 1.02 13.51
C LEU A 179 -16.02 -0.26 13.46
N ASP A 180 -15.50 -1.39 13.95
CA ASP A 180 -16.17 -2.69 13.80
C ASP A 180 -15.83 -3.71 14.90
N PHE A 181 -15.27 -3.29 16.02
CA PHE A 181 -14.85 -4.14 17.15
C PHE A 181 -13.78 -5.18 16.82
N GLY A 182 -13.56 -5.49 15.57
CA GLY A 182 -12.58 -6.48 15.11
C GLY A 182 -13.01 -7.21 13.85
N SER A 183 -12.07 -7.92 13.26
CA SER A 183 -12.31 -8.66 12.02
C SER A 183 -13.09 -9.96 12.29
N PRO A 184 -13.88 -10.47 11.30
CA PRO A 184 -14.62 -11.72 11.45
C PRO A 184 -13.71 -12.88 11.85
N PHE A 185 -13.91 -13.41 13.05
CA PHE A 185 -13.05 -14.44 13.64
C PHE A 185 -13.12 -15.76 12.86
N PHE A 186 -14.30 -16.13 12.38
CA PHE A 186 -14.53 -17.39 11.66
C PHE A 186 -13.64 -17.47 10.39
N THR A 187 -13.65 -16.43 9.55
CA THR A 187 -12.86 -16.42 8.31
C THR A 187 -11.36 -16.36 8.59
N GLN A 188 -10.93 -15.68 9.65
CA GLN A 188 -9.54 -15.70 10.11
C GLN A 188 -9.10 -17.12 10.54
N ARG A 189 -9.97 -17.86 11.26
CA ARG A 189 -9.69 -19.26 11.66
C ARG A 189 -9.60 -20.19 10.46
N ILE A 190 -10.47 -20.00 9.45
CA ILE A 190 -10.39 -20.74 8.19
C ILE A 190 -9.03 -20.49 7.53
N MET A 191 -8.64 -19.22 7.35
CA MET A 191 -7.35 -18.90 6.73
C MET A 191 -6.16 -19.42 7.54
N ALA A 192 -6.18 -19.32 8.85
CA ALA A 192 -5.15 -19.90 9.71
C ALA A 192 -5.02 -21.42 9.50
N HIS A 193 -6.14 -22.12 9.35
CA HIS A 193 -6.15 -23.55 9.08
C HIS A 193 -5.57 -23.87 7.67
N VAL A 194 -6.00 -23.12 6.66
CA VAL A 194 -5.51 -23.25 5.27
C VAL A 194 -3.98 -23.02 5.20
N LEU A 195 -3.48 -21.98 5.88
CA LEU A 195 -2.05 -21.69 5.97
C LEU A 195 -1.28 -22.81 6.68
N LYS A 196 -1.77 -23.26 7.83
CA LYS A 196 -1.12 -24.32 8.62
C LYS A 196 -1.01 -25.65 7.86
N ARG A 197 -1.97 -25.96 7.01
CA ARG A 197 -1.96 -27.18 6.16
C ARG A 197 -1.13 -27.03 4.88
N GLY A 198 -0.65 -25.84 4.54
CA GLY A 198 0.03 -25.56 3.27
C GLY A 198 -0.93 -25.54 2.05
N ASP A 199 -2.25 -25.59 2.30
CA ASP A 199 -3.25 -25.58 1.21
C ASP A 199 -3.17 -24.29 0.39
N TRP A 200 -2.86 -23.18 1.03
CA TRP A 200 -2.66 -21.89 0.36
C TRP A 200 -1.48 -21.92 -0.62
N ASN A 201 -0.33 -22.45 -0.22
CA ASN A 201 0.85 -22.56 -1.10
C ASN A 201 0.52 -23.41 -2.34
N ARG A 202 -0.15 -24.58 -2.13
CA ARG A 202 -0.60 -25.43 -3.24
C ARG A 202 -1.57 -24.71 -4.17
N HIS A 203 -2.47 -23.93 -3.61
CA HIS A 203 -3.42 -23.14 -4.39
C HIS A 203 -2.70 -22.05 -5.22
N VAL A 204 -1.78 -21.30 -4.62
CA VAL A 204 -0.99 -20.27 -5.33
C VAL A 204 -0.14 -20.88 -6.44
N THR A 205 0.51 -22.03 -6.19
CA THR A 205 1.25 -22.75 -7.25
C THR A 205 0.32 -23.10 -8.42
N ARG A 206 -0.85 -23.67 -8.12
CA ARG A 206 -1.84 -24.04 -9.15
C ARG A 206 -2.38 -22.82 -9.92
N LEU A 207 -2.57 -21.67 -9.27
CA LEU A 207 -2.99 -20.43 -9.96
C LEU A 207 -1.94 -19.93 -10.96
N ARG A 208 -0.66 -20.20 -10.69
CA ARG A 208 0.45 -19.80 -11.57
C ARG A 208 0.64 -20.72 -12.78
N GLU A 209 0.02 -21.88 -12.78
CA GLU A 209 0.07 -22.88 -13.87
C GLU A 209 -1.06 -22.72 -14.90
N ILE A 210 -2.04 -21.85 -14.66
CA ILE A 210 -3.17 -21.54 -15.54
C ILE A 210 -2.78 -20.45 -16.54
#